data_0c2fde796fcdd94cda8b1a515a81a80b
#
_entry.id   0c2fde796fcdd94cda8b1a515a81a80b
#
_cell.length_a   1.000
_cell.length_b   1.000
_cell.length_c   1.000
_cell.angle_alpha   90.00
_cell.angle_beta   90.00
_cell.angle_gamma   90.00
#
_symmetry.space_group_name_H-M   'P 1'
#
loop_
_entity.id
_entity.type
_entity.pdbx_description
1 polymer ?
#
loop_
_entity_poly.entity_id
_entity_poly.type
_entity_poly.pdbx_seq_one_letter_code
_entity_poly.pdbx_strand_id
1 'polypeptide(L)' 'MNENRLELHCAKPLSAKEANTIRAIIPDDTLAELKELSRCTGIAMSQLARMLIEYALPYVEVIE' A
#
# COMPACT_ATOMS: atom_id res chain seq x y z
N MET A 1 7.14 -21.69 0.77
CA MET A 1 6.75 -20.86 -0.29
C MET A 1 5.83 -19.75 0.11
N ASN A 2 6.16 -18.60 -0.27
CA ASN A 2 5.39 -17.46 0.14
C ASN A 2 4.24 -17.20 -0.76
N GLU A 3 3.15 -16.86 -0.18
CA GLU A 3 2.04 -16.40 -0.94
C GLU A 3 2.06 -14.92 -0.94
N ASN A 4 1.99 -14.34 -2.10
CA ASN A 4 1.93 -12.90 -2.20
C ASN A 4 0.50 -12.43 -2.19
N ARG A 5 -0.32 -13.10 -1.44
CA ARG A 5 -1.72 -12.79 -1.41
C ARG A 5 -2.08 -12.16 -0.10
N LEU A 6 -2.81 -11.09 -0.17
CA LEU A 6 -3.31 -10.42 1.01
C LEU A 6 -4.79 -10.65 1.12
N GLU A 7 -5.22 -11.26 2.22
CA GLU A 7 -6.62 -11.56 2.43
C GLU A 7 -7.24 -10.50 3.31
N LEU A 8 -8.32 -9.94 2.86
CA LEU A 8 -9.03 -8.92 3.61
C LEU A 8 -10.45 -9.38 3.86
N HIS A 9 -10.91 -9.15 5.07
CA HIS A 9 -12.28 -9.47 5.41
C HIS A 9 -13.14 -8.24 5.25
N CYS A 10 -14.34 -8.43 4.74
CA CYS A 10 -15.21 -7.31 4.50
C CYS A 10 -15.55 -6.58 5.77
N ALA A 11 -15.52 -5.28 5.69
CA ALA A 11 -15.90 -4.44 6.80
C ALA A 11 -17.08 -3.61 6.38
N LYS A 12 -17.56 -2.78 7.29
CA LYS A 12 -18.62 -1.88 7.00
C LYS A 12 -18.21 -0.96 5.87
N PRO A 13 -19.02 -0.80 4.86
CA PRO A 13 -18.63 0.09 3.78
C PRO A 13 -18.58 1.53 4.26
N LEU A 14 -17.67 2.27 3.70
CA LEU A 14 -17.53 3.66 3.99
C LEU A 14 -18.05 4.45 2.83
N SER A 15 -18.80 5.49 3.15
CA SER A 15 -19.17 6.45 2.16
C SER A 15 -17.99 7.34 1.92
N ALA A 16 -17.38 7.23 0.79
CA ALA A 16 -16.19 8.02 0.56
C ALA A 16 -16.42 8.92 -0.61
N LYS A 17 -15.93 10.11 -0.50
CA LYS A 17 -15.91 11.00 -1.63
C LYS A 17 -14.72 10.66 -2.45
N GLU A 18 -14.78 10.99 -3.69
CA GLU A 18 -13.67 10.78 -4.55
C GLU A 18 -12.51 11.62 -4.11
N ALA A 19 -11.36 11.00 -4.06
CA ALA A 19 -10.16 11.72 -3.69
C ALA A 19 -8.99 11.04 -4.36
N ASN A 20 -8.06 11.85 -4.78
CA ASN A 20 -6.83 11.34 -5.35
C ASN A 20 -5.72 11.25 -4.34
N THR A 21 -6.00 11.63 -3.12
CA THR A 21 -5.00 11.64 -2.08
C THR A 21 -5.44 10.73 -0.96
N ILE A 22 -4.51 9.93 -0.47
CA ILE A 22 -4.75 9.01 0.62
C ILE A 22 -3.81 9.36 1.75
N ARG A 23 -4.33 9.34 2.96
CA ARG A 23 -3.50 9.48 4.14
C ARG A 23 -3.44 8.15 4.84
N ALA A 24 -2.25 7.77 5.25
CA ALA A 24 -2.05 6.52 5.94
C ALA A 24 -1.01 6.70 7.02
N ILE A 25 -1.25 6.04 8.14
CA ILE A 25 -0.27 6.01 9.21
C ILE A 25 0.56 4.76 9.03
N ILE A 26 1.86 4.94 8.92
CA ILE A 26 2.77 3.86 8.59
C ILE A 26 3.74 3.69 9.74
N PRO A 27 3.99 2.46 10.18
CA PRO A 27 4.98 2.23 11.24
C PRO A 27 6.36 2.74 10.84
N ASP A 28 7.15 3.07 11.84
CA ASP A 28 8.45 3.66 11.60
C ASP A 28 9.35 2.74 10.78
N ASP A 29 9.31 1.44 11.04
CA ASP A 29 10.18 0.53 10.32
C ASP A 29 9.76 0.40 8.87
N THR A 30 8.46 0.41 8.59
CA THR A 30 7.99 0.38 7.21
C THR A 30 8.38 1.66 6.48
N LEU A 31 8.26 2.78 7.16
CA LEU A 31 8.64 4.05 6.56
C LEU A 31 10.12 4.08 6.27
N ALA A 32 10.92 3.52 7.17
CA ALA A 32 12.37 3.49 6.98
C ALA A 32 12.72 2.67 5.73
N GLU A 33 12.04 1.55 5.53
CA GLU A 33 12.28 0.75 4.34
C GLU A 33 11.92 1.50 3.08
N LEU A 34 10.83 2.24 3.13
CA LEU A 34 10.41 3.01 1.98
C LEU A 34 11.41 4.11 1.67
N LYS A 35 11.91 4.77 2.71
CA LYS A 35 12.93 5.80 2.53
C LYS A 35 14.18 5.22 1.91
N GLU A 36 14.56 4.04 2.36
CA GLU A 36 15.76 3.40 1.82
C GLU A 36 15.58 3.06 0.36
N LEU A 37 14.42 2.57 -0.01
CA LEU A 37 14.14 2.30 -1.41
C LEU A 37 14.20 3.57 -2.24
N SER A 38 13.66 4.65 -1.72
CA SER A 38 13.70 5.92 -2.42
C SER A 38 15.13 6.38 -2.63
N ARG A 39 15.95 6.21 -1.59
CA ARG A 39 17.33 6.63 -1.68
C ARG A 39 18.09 5.79 -2.69
N CYS A 40 17.86 4.48 -2.70
CA CYS A 40 18.61 3.60 -3.58
C CYS A 40 18.19 3.71 -5.04
N THR A 41 16.92 4.00 -5.27
CA THR A 41 16.42 4.00 -6.65
C THR A 41 16.34 5.38 -7.25
N GLY A 42 16.31 6.41 -6.42
CA GLY A 42 16.11 7.76 -6.92
C GLY A 42 14.67 8.08 -7.23
N ILE A 43 13.75 7.20 -6.87
CA ILE A 43 12.34 7.41 -7.13
C ILE A 43 11.72 8.07 -5.90
N ALA A 44 10.86 9.06 -6.14
CA ALA A 44 10.22 9.75 -5.03
C ALA A 44 9.36 8.79 -4.22
N MET A 45 9.27 9.06 -2.92
CA MET A 45 8.52 8.16 -2.02
C MET A 45 7.07 8.07 -2.42
N SER A 46 6.47 9.17 -2.84
CA SER A 46 5.06 9.13 -3.24
C SER A 46 4.87 8.24 -4.46
N GLN A 47 5.81 8.29 -5.37
CA GLN A 47 5.72 7.43 -6.55
C GLN A 47 5.96 5.98 -6.19
N LEU A 48 6.89 5.71 -5.29
CA LEU A 48 7.11 4.36 -4.81
C LEU A 48 5.86 3.82 -4.14
N ALA A 49 5.21 4.63 -3.33
CA ALA A 49 3.99 4.20 -2.67
C ALA A 49 2.93 3.82 -3.68
N ARG A 50 2.78 4.63 -4.70
CA ARG A 50 1.82 4.33 -5.75
C ARG A 50 2.16 3.03 -6.46
N MET A 51 3.42 2.84 -6.79
CA MET A 51 3.84 1.64 -7.48
C MET A 51 3.62 0.39 -6.64
N LEU A 52 3.92 0.49 -5.35
CA LEU A 52 3.72 -0.64 -4.46
C LEU A 52 2.25 -0.97 -4.30
N ILE A 53 1.41 0.04 -4.22
CA ILE A 53 -0.02 -0.18 -4.14
C ILE A 53 -0.52 -0.86 -5.41
N GLU A 54 -0.09 -0.37 -6.55
CA GLU A 54 -0.51 -0.96 -7.81
C GLU A 54 -0.01 -2.38 -7.95
N TYR A 55 1.16 -2.66 -7.42
CA TYR A 55 1.67 -4.02 -7.47
C TYR A 55 0.86 -4.95 -6.58
N ALA A 56 0.48 -4.48 -5.41
CA ALA A 56 -0.15 -5.34 -4.41
C ALA A 56 -1.64 -5.56 -4.65
N LEU A 57 -2.31 -4.60 -5.27
CA LEU A 57 -3.75 -4.69 -5.44
C LEU A 57 -4.22 -5.98 -6.09
N PRO A 58 -3.55 -6.47 -7.15
CA PRO A 58 -4.02 -7.71 -7.78
C PRO A 58 -3.91 -8.93 -6.87
N TYR A 59 -3.14 -8.83 -5.80
CA TYR A 59 -2.95 -9.97 -4.90
C TYR A 59 -3.82 -9.89 -3.68
N VAL A 60 -4.78 -8.96 -3.67
CA VAL A 60 -5.70 -8.82 -2.55
C VAL A 60 -6.89 -9.73 -2.77
N GLU A 61 -7.27 -10.43 -1.71
CA GLU A 61 -8.43 -11.30 -1.77
C GLU A 61 -9.38 -10.89 -0.67
N VAL A 62 -10.64 -10.66 -1.02
CA VAL A 62 -11.64 -10.24 -0.04
C VAL A 62 -12.36 -11.47 0.46
N ILE A 63 -12.36 -11.65 1.77
CA ILE A 63 -12.99 -12.78 2.42
C ILE A 63 -14.26 -12.29 3.11
N GLU A 64 -15.40 -12.86 2.75
CA GLU A 64 -16.68 -12.45 3.36
C GLU A 64 -17.14 -13.44 4.39
#